data_1bcbc2f89ecd882322f81769077be966
#
_entry.id   1bcbc2f89ecd882322f81769077be966
#
_cell.length_a   1.000
_cell.length_b   1.000
_cell.length_c   1.000
_cell.angle_alpha   90.00
_cell.angle_beta   90.00
_cell.angle_gamma   90.00
#
_symmetry.space_group_name_H-M   'P 1'
#
loop_
_entity.id
_entity.type
_entity.pdbx_description
1 polymer ?
#
loop_
_entity_poly.entity_id
_entity_poly.type
_entity_poly.pdbx_seq_one_letter_code
_entity_poly.pdbx_strand_id
1 'polypeptide(L)'
;MPDIPVYMVVNLSITAPDSYRIYEKGFFGFLKQYGGEFITYDDNPLTLEGEAPRAGRMIIFRFPSEQAALDWYADEEYQALSENRRAGTRLEFLTLVHGLPPRN
;
A
#
# COMPACT_ATOMS: atom_id res chain seq x y z
N MET A 1 21.44 -8.91 12.48
CA MET A 1 20.82 -9.38 11.23
C MET A 1 20.40 -8.19 10.40
N PRO A 2 20.76 -8.12 9.14
CA PRO A 2 20.26 -7.03 8.30
C PRO A 2 18.75 -7.16 8.11
N ASP A 3 18.09 -6.03 8.02
CA ASP A 3 16.66 -6.00 7.79
C ASP A 3 16.34 -6.49 6.38
N ILE A 4 15.23 -7.19 6.26
CA ILE A 4 14.73 -7.63 4.96
C ILE A 4 13.61 -6.66 4.57
N PRO A 5 13.70 -6.02 3.39
CA PRO A 5 12.62 -5.12 2.97
C PRO A 5 11.34 -5.89 2.72
N VAL A 6 10.23 -5.21 2.89
CA VAL A 6 8.92 -5.77 2.59
C VAL A 6 8.19 -4.86 1.61
N TYR A 7 7.29 -5.46 0.84
CA TYR A 7 6.52 -4.75 -0.17
C TYR A 7 5.05 -4.84 0.20
N MET A 8 4.38 -3.70 0.12
CA MET A 8 2.93 -3.67 0.27
C MET A 8 2.33 -3.68 -1.12
N VAL A 9 1.46 -4.66 -1.38
CA VAL A 9 0.77 -4.77 -2.65
C VAL A 9 -0.71 -4.56 -2.37
N VAL A 10 -1.31 -3.60 -3.06
CA VAL A 10 -2.68 -3.19 -2.82
C VAL A 10 -3.47 -3.22 -4.12
N ASN A 11 -4.69 -3.73 -4.05
CA ASN A 11 -5.63 -3.60 -5.16
C ASN A 11 -6.94 -3.04 -4.62
N LEU A 12 -7.36 -1.92 -5.18
CA LEU A 12 -8.60 -1.27 -4.77
C LEU A 12 -9.26 -0.58 -5.96
N SER A 13 -10.57 -0.35 -5.83
CA SER A 13 -11.31 0.45 -6.79
C SER A 13 -11.80 1.70 -6.09
N ILE A 14 -11.59 2.86 -6.70
CA ILE A 14 -11.98 4.13 -6.12
C ILE A 14 -13.47 4.34 -6.41
N THR A 15 -14.27 4.41 -5.34
CA THR A 15 -15.73 4.58 -5.45
C THR A 15 -16.19 5.98 -5.09
N ALA A 16 -15.42 6.69 -4.26
CA ALA A 16 -15.69 8.08 -3.89
C ALA A 16 -14.38 8.87 -3.96
N PRO A 17 -14.08 9.47 -5.13
CA PRO A 17 -12.80 10.14 -5.34
C PRO A 17 -12.47 11.23 -4.32
N ASP A 18 -13.46 11.98 -3.85
CA ASP A 18 -13.21 13.06 -2.89
C ASP A 18 -12.69 12.51 -1.56
N SER A 19 -13.27 11.41 -1.07
CA SER A 19 -12.82 10.77 0.17
C SER A 19 -11.43 10.19 -0.02
N TYR A 20 -11.19 9.52 -1.14
CA TYR A 20 -9.89 8.92 -1.42
C TYR A 20 -8.79 9.97 -1.54
N ARG A 21 -9.11 11.14 -2.10
CA ARG A 21 -8.14 12.23 -2.23
C ARG A 21 -7.63 12.71 -0.88
N ILE A 22 -8.50 12.75 0.14
CA ILE A 22 -8.09 13.11 1.50
C ILE A 22 -7.05 12.11 2.00
N TYR A 23 -7.30 10.82 1.78
CA TYR A 23 -6.37 9.77 2.14
C TYR A 23 -5.03 9.93 1.41
N GLU A 24 -5.07 10.13 0.09
CA GLU A 24 -3.84 10.28 -0.70
C GLU A 24 -2.96 11.44 -0.21
N LYS A 25 -3.57 12.56 0.13
CA LYS A 25 -2.82 13.73 0.58
C LYS A 25 -2.05 13.47 1.87
N GLY A 26 -2.58 12.65 2.76
CA GLY A 26 -1.92 12.34 4.02
C GLY A 26 -1.02 11.11 3.97
N PHE A 27 -1.22 10.24 2.99
CA PHE A 27 -0.54 8.95 2.91
C PHE A 27 1.00 9.08 2.87
N PHE A 28 1.52 9.98 2.04
CA PHE A 28 2.96 10.08 1.81
C PHE A 28 3.72 10.53 3.05
N GLY A 29 3.11 11.36 3.90
CA GLY A 29 3.72 11.77 5.16
C GLY A 29 3.93 10.61 6.10
N PHE A 30 2.92 9.74 6.21
CA PHE A 30 3.03 8.54 7.04
C PHE A 30 4.03 7.54 6.46
N LEU A 31 4.01 7.38 5.15
CA LEU A 31 4.96 6.50 4.48
C LEU A 31 6.40 6.92 4.81
N LYS A 32 6.69 8.21 4.66
CA LYS A 32 8.01 8.76 4.94
C LYS A 32 8.38 8.61 6.42
N GLN A 33 7.43 8.82 7.32
CA GLN A 33 7.65 8.73 8.77
C GLN A 33 8.20 7.37 9.17
N TYR A 34 7.76 6.30 8.51
CA TYR A 34 8.19 4.94 8.81
C TYR A 34 9.25 4.41 7.86
N GLY A 35 9.92 5.31 7.12
CA GLY A 35 11.02 4.95 6.24
C GLY A 35 10.58 4.28 4.94
N GLY A 36 9.32 4.43 4.58
CA GLY A 36 8.77 3.81 3.39
C GLY A 36 9.16 4.54 2.11
N GLU A 37 9.03 3.82 1.01
CA GLU A 37 9.35 4.31 -0.32
C GLU A 37 8.21 3.91 -1.27
N PHE A 38 7.65 4.90 -1.95
CA PHE A 38 6.60 4.64 -2.93
C PHE A 38 7.22 4.13 -4.22
N ILE A 39 6.68 3.03 -4.76
CA ILE A 39 7.22 2.44 -5.98
C ILE A 39 6.37 2.79 -7.18
N THR A 40 5.08 2.44 -7.17
CA THR A 40 4.21 2.73 -8.32
C THR A 40 2.74 2.57 -7.98
N TYR A 41 1.90 3.18 -8.81
CA TYR A 41 0.50 2.79 -8.90
C TYR A 41 0.12 2.71 -10.38
N ASP A 42 -0.87 1.89 -10.67
CA ASP A 42 -1.31 1.68 -12.04
C ASP A 42 -2.83 1.48 -12.05
N ASP A 43 -3.52 2.33 -12.79
CA ASP A 43 -4.99 2.27 -12.89
C ASP A 43 -5.46 1.32 -14.00
N ASN A 44 -4.52 0.75 -14.73
CA ASN A 44 -4.86 -0.12 -15.86
C ASN A 44 -3.88 -1.30 -15.96
N PRO A 45 -3.78 -2.11 -14.90
CA PRO A 45 -2.86 -3.26 -14.93
C PRO A 45 -3.28 -4.28 -15.97
N LEU A 46 -2.31 -4.85 -16.66
CA LEU A 46 -2.54 -5.86 -17.69
C LEU A 46 -2.28 -7.24 -17.11
N THR A 47 -3.35 -8.03 -17.01
CA THR A 47 -3.25 -9.41 -16.55
C THR A 47 -2.93 -10.30 -17.72
N LEU A 48 -1.79 -10.97 -17.67
CA LEU A 48 -1.35 -11.86 -18.77
C LEU A 48 -1.90 -13.26 -18.62
N GLU A 49 -2.13 -13.71 -17.42
CA GLU A 49 -2.70 -15.02 -17.14
C GLU A 49 -3.53 -14.96 -15.87
N GLY A 50 -4.54 -15.78 -15.77
CA GLY A 50 -5.38 -15.88 -14.57
C GLY A 50 -6.85 -15.74 -14.92
N GLU A 51 -7.69 -16.41 -14.13
CA GLU A 51 -9.14 -16.43 -14.40
C GLU A 51 -9.86 -15.17 -13.96
N ALA A 52 -9.28 -14.42 -13.03
CA ALA A 52 -9.90 -13.21 -12.49
C ALA A 52 -8.95 -12.03 -12.64
N PRO A 53 -8.90 -11.40 -13.83
CA PRO A 53 -8.06 -10.23 -14.02
C PRO A 53 -8.44 -9.12 -13.04
N ARG A 54 -7.43 -8.43 -12.51
CA ARG A 54 -7.65 -7.38 -11.53
C ARG A 54 -8.07 -6.09 -12.22
N ALA A 55 -9.14 -5.51 -11.72
CA ALA A 55 -9.60 -4.19 -12.14
C ALA A 55 -9.21 -3.18 -11.04
N GLY A 56 -9.32 -1.90 -11.37
CA GLY A 56 -9.03 -0.84 -10.42
C GLY A 56 -7.55 -0.52 -10.34
N ARG A 57 -7.15 0.05 -9.23
CA ARG A 57 -5.78 0.51 -9.04
C ARG A 57 -4.95 -0.55 -8.32
N MET A 58 -3.76 -0.84 -8.88
CA MET A 58 -2.73 -1.61 -8.21
C MET A 58 -1.71 -0.63 -7.66
N ILE A 59 -1.29 -0.81 -6.41
CA ILE A 59 -0.34 0.08 -5.75
C ILE A 59 0.76 -0.76 -5.13
N ILE A 60 2.01 -0.33 -5.28
CA ILE A 60 3.14 -1.02 -4.65
C ILE A 60 4.01 0.02 -3.96
N PHE A 61 4.32 -0.24 -2.69
CA PHE A 61 5.28 0.56 -1.93
C PHE A 61 6.04 -0.38 -0.99
N ARG A 62 7.13 0.12 -0.41
CA ARG A 62 7.98 -0.76 0.41
C ARG A 62 8.38 -0.07 1.70
N PHE A 63 8.72 -0.92 2.68
CA PHE A 63 9.31 -0.49 3.95
C PHE A 63 10.64 -1.21 4.14
N PRO A 64 11.56 -0.64 4.94
CA PRO A 64 12.87 -1.26 5.15
C PRO A 64 12.81 -2.57 5.94
N SER A 65 11.71 -2.83 6.64
CA SER A 65 11.54 -4.04 7.43
C SER A 65 10.06 -4.32 7.65
N GLU A 66 9.75 -5.56 8.03
CA GLU A 66 8.38 -5.92 8.41
C GLU A 66 7.91 -5.10 9.61
N GLN A 67 8.80 -4.87 10.59
CA GLN A 67 8.41 -4.12 11.79
C GLN A 67 8.02 -2.68 11.43
N ALA A 68 8.76 -2.03 10.52
CA ALA A 68 8.40 -0.69 10.07
C ALA A 68 7.02 -0.66 9.42
N ALA A 69 6.71 -1.66 8.61
CA ALA A 69 5.40 -1.76 7.95
C ALA A 69 4.28 -2.00 8.98
N LEU A 70 4.53 -2.85 9.97
CA LEU A 70 3.54 -3.13 11.00
C LEU A 70 3.32 -1.91 11.91
N ASP A 71 4.39 -1.18 12.23
CA ASP A 71 4.29 0.06 13.00
C ASP A 71 3.50 1.12 12.25
N TRP A 72 3.74 1.24 10.95
CA TRP A 72 2.98 2.13 10.08
C TRP A 72 1.50 1.77 10.10
N TYR A 73 1.19 0.51 9.93
CA TYR A 73 -0.21 0.08 9.88
C TYR A 73 -0.92 0.25 11.23
N ALA A 74 -0.20 0.08 12.33
CA ALA A 74 -0.75 0.20 13.69
C ALA A 74 -0.83 1.65 14.18
N ASP A 75 -0.26 2.60 13.45
CA ASP A 75 -0.28 4.01 13.83
C ASP A 75 -1.72 4.51 13.88
N GLU A 76 -2.14 5.04 15.03
CA GLU A 76 -3.52 5.46 15.23
C GLU A 76 -3.94 6.60 14.32
N GLU A 77 -3.02 7.52 14.03
CA GLU A 77 -3.31 8.64 13.14
C GLU A 77 -3.42 8.16 11.70
N TYR A 78 -2.57 7.21 11.30
CA TYR A 78 -2.68 6.59 9.98
C TYR A 78 -4.02 5.84 9.85
N GLN A 79 -4.43 5.12 10.88
CA GLN A 79 -5.71 4.41 10.85
C GLN A 79 -6.88 5.38 10.77
N ALA A 80 -6.79 6.53 11.45
CA ALA A 80 -7.83 7.56 11.33
C ALA A 80 -7.89 8.11 9.90
N LEU A 81 -6.75 8.37 9.28
CA LEU A 81 -6.69 8.78 7.88
C LEU A 81 -7.30 7.73 6.96
N SER A 82 -7.07 6.44 7.28
CA SER A 82 -7.53 5.31 6.48
C SER A 82 -9.05 5.16 6.44
N GLU A 83 -9.77 5.82 7.35
CA GLU A 83 -11.22 5.84 7.26
C GLU A 83 -11.69 6.50 5.96
N ASN A 84 -10.93 7.49 5.46
CA ASN A 84 -11.21 8.12 4.16
C ASN A 84 -10.97 7.15 3.00
N ARG A 85 -9.95 6.29 3.10
CA ARG A 85 -9.72 5.24 2.12
C ARG A 85 -10.85 4.21 2.13
N ARG A 86 -11.27 3.79 3.33
CA ARG A 86 -12.36 2.82 3.46
C ARG A 86 -13.68 3.37 2.94
N ALA A 87 -13.95 4.65 3.20
CA ALA A 87 -15.15 5.30 2.70
C ALA A 87 -15.10 5.53 1.19
N GLY A 88 -13.91 5.66 0.61
CA GLY A 88 -13.74 6.02 -0.79
C GLY A 88 -13.33 4.90 -1.72
N THR A 89 -13.20 3.67 -1.23
CA THR A 89 -12.75 2.56 -2.06
C THR A 89 -13.46 1.26 -1.74
N ARG A 90 -13.39 0.35 -2.69
CA ARG A 90 -13.66 -1.08 -2.46
C ARG A 90 -12.30 -1.76 -2.49
N LEU A 91 -11.87 -2.27 -1.36
CA LEU A 91 -10.56 -2.90 -1.23
C LEU A 91 -10.64 -4.38 -1.54
N GLU A 92 -9.79 -4.84 -2.48
CA GLU A 92 -9.65 -6.27 -2.76
C GLU A 92 -8.63 -6.88 -1.80
N PHE A 93 -7.46 -6.25 -1.71
CA PHE A 93 -6.45 -6.69 -0.74
C PHE A 93 -5.43 -5.58 -0.47
N LEU A 94 -4.82 -5.70 0.69
CA LEU A 94 -3.66 -4.91 1.10
C LEU A 94 -2.74 -5.93 1.77
N THR A 95 -1.71 -6.38 1.05
CA THR A 95 -0.94 -7.56 1.42
C THR A 95 0.54 -7.23 1.52
N LEU A 96 1.17 -7.69 2.60
CA LEU A 96 2.60 -7.54 2.82
C LEU A 96 3.30 -8.76 2.21
N VAL A 97 4.29 -8.50 1.37
CA VAL A 97 5.10 -9.53 0.73
C VAL A 97 6.55 -9.31 1.15
N HIS A 98 7.23 -10.35 1.57
CA HIS A 98 8.61 -10.24 2.02
C HIS A 98 9.56 -10.19 0.83
N GLY A 99 10.55 -9.30 0.92
CA GLY A 99 11.61 -9.22 -0.06
C GLY A 99 12.67 -10.30 0.18
N LEU A 100 13.71 -10.26 -0.61
CA LEU A 100 14.80 -11.20 -0.45
C LEU A 100 15.85 -10.64 0.51
N PRO A 101 16.50 -11.51 1.31
CA PRO A 101 17.57 -11.02 2.17
C PRO A 101 18.72 -10.49 1.33
N PRO A 102 19.49 -9.52 1.86
CA PRO A 102 20.64 -9.01 1.12
C PRO A 102 21.64 -10.12 0.80
N ARG A 103 22.26 -10.03 -0.37
CA ARG A 103 23.32 -10.93 -0.76
C ARG A 103 24.66 -10.40 -0.28
N ASN A 104 25.50 -11.31 0.17
CA ASN A 104 26.87 -10.99 0.54
C ASN A 104 27.80 -11.23 -0.64
#